data_8c2c7d6c2b3bf84b33bddce2780c37c7
#
_entry.id   8c2c7d6c2b3bf84b33bddce2780c37c7
#
_cell.length_a   1.000
_cell.length_b   1.000
_cell.length_c   1.000
_cell.angle_alpha   90.00
_cell.angle_beta   90.00
_cell.angle_gamma   90.00
#
_symmetry.space_group_name_H-M   'P 1'
#
loop_
_entity.id
_entity.type
_entity.pdbx_description
1 polymer ?
#
loop_
_entity_poly.entity_id
_entity_poly.type
_entity_poly.pdbx_seq_one_letter_code
_entity_poly.pdbx_strand_id
1 'polypeptide(L)'
;QYMNEISKLNDYNVLLITAIRNEVYQHVKSKGLEINKPIHDFGIQIDWRQKGGNIQEHPLLKMLARRFQYSEEYHGLTPTPNIYSNYFLPEVGRAKVPIYNYILDQTWYRPRDIIRLFSIIQSVAGEKNYIDQQTFESVKQRYSEESWAEFEEILTVKYSDREVGEIGRA
;
A
#
# COMPACT_ATOMS: atom_id res chain seq x y z
N GLN A 1 -9.09 15.77 -26.66
CA GLN A 1 -9.82 16.55 -27.68
C GLN A 1 -11.16 17.05 -27.11
N TYR A 2 -12.04 16.20 -26.58
CA TYR A 2 -13.33 16.55 -25.98
C TYR A 2 -13.23 17.55 -24.82
N MET A 3 -12.27 17.41 -23.93
CA MET A 3 -12.10 18.31 -22.77
C MET A 3 -11.67 19.71 -23.18
N ASN A 4 -10.86 19.83 -24.24
CA ASN A 4 -10.47 21.13 -24.80
C ASN A 4 -11.63 21.84 -25.49
N GLU A 5 -12.59 21.08 -26.04
CA GLU A 5 -13.80 21.66 -26.64
C GLU A 5 -14.76 22.19 -25.58
N ILE A 6 -14.95 21.44 -24.46
CA ILE A 6 -15.77 21.89 -23.33
C ILE A 6 -15.19 23.15 -22.69
N SER A 7 -13.86 23.21 -22.50
CA SER A 7 -13.17 24.38 -21.95
C SER A 7 -13.38 25.63 -22.82
N LYS A 8 -13.31 25.46 -24.14
CA LYS A 8 -13.53 26.59 -25.09
C LYS A 8 -14.98 27.10 -25.15
N LEU A 9 -15.93 26.19 -24.92
CA LEU A 9 -17.36 26.55 -25.00
C LEU A 9 -17.86 27.34 -23.78
N ASN A 10 -17.22 27.21 -22.61
CA ASN A 10 -17.75 27.72 -21.35
C ASN A 10 -16.80 28.64 -20.57
N ASP A 11 -15.67 29.07 -21.13
CA ASP A 11 -14.62 29.85 -20.44
C ASP A 11 -14.11 29.23 -19.12
N TYR A 12 -14.28 27.92 -18.93
CA TYR A 12 -13.80 27.19 -17.75
C TYR A 12 -12.44 26.51 -18.00
N ASN A 13 -11.52 26.71 -17.08
CA ASN A 13 -10.29 25.91 -17.04
C ASN A 13 -10.60 24.53 -16.43
N VAL A 14 -10.63 23.49 -17.26
CA VAL A 14 -10.87 22.12 -16.82
C VAL A 14 -9.55 21.36 -16.77
N LEU A 15 -9.18 20.86 -15.59
CA LEU A 15 -8.06 19.98 -15.37
C LEU A 15 -8.57 18.58 -15.05
N LEU A 16 -8.14 17.57 -15.82
CA LEU A 16 -8.42 16.17 -15.55
C LEU A 16 -7.17 15.51 -14.93
N ILE A 17 -7.31 15.02 -13.72
CA ILE A 17 -6.28 14.19 -13.05
C ILE A 17 -6.83 12.79 -12.93
N THR A 18 -6.09 11.81 -13.44
CA THR A 18 -6.46 10.40 -13.36
C THR A 18 -5.29 9.55 -12.90
N ALA A 19 -5.58 8.49 -12.15
CA ALA A 19 -4.60 7.46 -11.80
C ALA A 19 -4.85 6.20 -12.63
N ILE A 20 -3.79 5.68 -13.24
CA ILE A 20 -3.84 4.48 -14.09
C ILE A 20 -2.95 3.42 -13.46
N ARG A 21 -3.47 2.22 -13.27
CA ARG A 21 -2.66 1.06 -12.84
C ARG A 21 -1.68 0.67 -13.94
N ASN A 22 -0.50 0.20 -13.55
CA ASN A 22 0.53 -0.20 -14.51
C ASN A 22 0.05 -1.31 -15.46
N GLU A 23 -0.74 -2.26 -14.98
CA GLU A 23 -1.31 -3.35 -15.78
C GLU A 23 -2.21 -2.81 -16.90
N VAL A 24 -3.06 -1.83 -16.55
CA VAL A 24 -3.94 -1.16 -17.53
C VAL A 24 -3.10 -0.39 -18.55
N TYR A 25 -2.08 0.33 -18.09
CA TYR A 25 -1.15 1.04 -18.96
C TYR A 25 -0.47 0.07 -19.96
N GLN A 26 0.08 -1.03 -19.48
CA GLN A 26 0.73 -2.04 -20.33
C GLN A 26 -0.26 -2.67 -21.32
N HIS A 27 -1.48 -2.95 -20.88
CA HIS A 27 -2.52 -3.47 -21.76
C HIS A 27 -2.89 -2.49 -22.87
N VAL A 28 -3.14 -1.24 -22.55
CA VAL A 28 -3.46 -0.18 -23.53
C VAL A 28 -2.30 0.00 -24.53
N LYS A 29 -1.06 0.01 -24.04
CA LYS A 29 0.14 0.06 -24.85
C LYS A 29 0.24 -1.12 -25.82
N SER A 30 -0.07 -2.33 -25.37
CA SER A 30 -0.05 -3.55 -26.20
C SER A 30 -1.08 -3.55 -27.34
N LYS A 31 -2.15 -2.76 -27.19
CA LYS A 31 -3.19 -2.56 -28.22
C LYS A 31 -2.82 -1.50 -29.26
N GLY A 32 -1.60 -0.95 -29.21
CA GLY A 32 -1.14 0.05 -30.17
C GLY A 32 -1.77 1.43 -30.02
N LEU A 33 -2.44 1.69 -28.91
CA LEU A 33 -3.00 3.01 -28.64
C LEU A 33 -1.88 3.99 -28.24
N GLU A 34 -1.91 5.20 -28.79
CA GLU A 34 -0.90 6.24 -28.56
C GLU A 34 -1.06 6.89 -27.16
N ILE A 35 -0.81 6.09 -26.11
CA ILE A 35 -0.86 6.56 -24.72
C ILE A 35 0.53 7.01 -24.22
N ASN A 36 1.61 6.61 -24.92
CA ASN A 36 2.97 6.86 -24.44
C ASN A 36 3.28 8.35 -24.33
N LYS A 37 2.89 9.15 -25.35
CA LYS A 37 3.22 10.57 -25.38
C LYS A 37 2.55 11.35 -24.23
N PRO A 38 1.22 11.26 -23.99
CA PRO A 38 0.58 11.92 -22.85
C PRO A 38 1.18 11.50 -21.51
N ILE A 39 1.52 10.21 -21.34
CA ILE A 39 2.10 9.74 -20.08
C ILE A 39 3.54 10.22 -19.91
N HIS A 40 4.33 10.26 -20.98
CA HIS A 40 5.68 10.79 -20.91
C HIS A 40 5.69 12.29 -20.61
N ASP A 41 4.78 13.05 -21.20
CA ASP A 41 4.77 14.52 -21.09
C ASP A 41 4.12 15.01 -19.78
N PHE A 42 3.11 14.27 -19.26
CA PHE A 42 2.28 14.71 -18.13
C PHE A 42 2.14 13.69 -17.01
N GLY A 43 2.62 12.46 -17.21
CA GLY A 43 2.49 11.38 -16.24
C GLY A 43 3.56 11.45 -15.15
N ILE A 44 3.16 11.14 -13.91
CA ILE A 44 4.08 10.94 -12.80
C ILE A 44 3.94 9.49 -12.35
N GLN A 45 5.04 8.75 -12.42
CA GLN A 45 5.07 7.39 -11.89
C GLN A 45 5.23 7.43 -10.37
N ILE A 46 4.27 6.87 -9.64
CA ILE A 46 4.36 6.71 -8.19
C ILE A 46 5.05 5.37 -7.91
N ASP A 47 6.29 5.43 -7.46
CA ASP A 47 7.03 4.25 -6.98
C ASP A 47 7.16 4.34 -5.45
N TRP A 48 6.55 3.37 -4.76
CA TRP A 48 6.61 3.27 -3.32
C TRP A 48 7.91 2.62 -2.81
N ARG A 49 8.66 1.95 -3.68
CA ARG A 49 9.98 1.37 -3.36
C ARG A 49 11.08 2.41 -3.56
N GLN A 50 11.08 3.44 -2.73
CA GLN A 50 12.13 4.45 -2.77
C GLN A 50 13.48 3.82 -2.40
N LYS A 51 14.46 3.93 -3.29
CA LYS A 51 15.83 3.49 -3.05
C LYS A 51 16.64 4.62 -2.44
N GLY A 52 17.24 4.34 -1.29
CA GLY A 52 18.11 5.32 -0.58
C GLY A 52 17.35 6.22 0.39
N GLY A 53 18.10 6.96 1.19
CA GLY A 53 17.55 7.82 2.24
C GLY A 53 17.37 7.12 3.60
N ASN A 54 16.93 7.90 4.58
CA ASN A 54 16.59 7.37 5.91
C ASN A 54 15.27 6.60 5.84
N ILE A 55 15.30 5.31 6.18
CA ILE A 55 14.11 4.45 6.15
C ILE A 55 12.96 4.97 7.02
N GLN A 56 13.28 5.65 8.12
CA GLN A 56 12.27 6.24 9.02
C GLN A 56 11.47 7.36 8.35
N GLU A 57 12.05 7.97 7.31
CA GLU A 57 11.43 9.03 6.50
C GLU A 57 10.58 8.47 5.34
N HIS A 58 10.49 7.15 5.22
CA HIS A 58 9.75 6.52 4.13
C HIS A 58 8.27 6.94 4.13
N PRO A 59 7.70 7.37 2.99
CA PRO A 59 6.33 7.91 2.93
C PRO A 59 5.26 6.97 3.49
N LEU A 60 5.40 5.66 3.29
CA LEU A 60 4.47 4.67 3.81
C LEU A 60 4.51 4.58 5.34
N LEU A 61 5.70 4.71 5.93
CA LEU A 61 5.86 4.73 7.38
C LEU A 61 5.30 6.03 7.97
N LYS A 62 5.50 7.17 7.30
CA LYS A 62 4.86 8.43 7.69
C LYS A 62 3.34 8.38 7.61
N MET A 63 2.81 7.74 6.57
CA MET A 63 1.37 7.50 6.43
C MET A 63 0.84 6.66 7.60
N LEU A 64 1.53 5.59 7.97
CA LEU A 64 1.17 4.76 9.12
C LEU A 64 1.22 5.58 10.42
N ALA A 65 2.32 6.30 10.66
CA ALA A 65 2.46 7.15 11.83
C ALA A 65 1.32 8.17 11.96
N ARG A 66 0.97 8.83 10.86
CA ARG A 66 -0.13 9.79 10.85
C ARG A 66 -1.48 9.16 11.18
N ARG A 67 -1.73 7.92 10.77
CA ARG A 67 -2.97 7.21 11.12
C ARG A 67 -3.05 6.89 12.61
N PHE A 68 -1.95 6.49 13.24
CA PHE A 68 -1.88 6.30 14.69
C PHE A 68 -2.15 7.61 15.42
N GLN A 69 -1.46 8.68 15.07
CA GLN A 69 -1.64 10.01 15.64
C GLN A 69 -3.08 10.51 15.50
N TYR A 70 -3.67 10.32 14.31
CA TYR A 70 -5.08 10.68 14.11
C TYR A 70 -6.03 9.86 15.00
N SER A 71 -5.75 8.58 15.20
CA SER A 71 -6.53 7.74 16.12
C SER A 71 -6.40 8.23 17.57
N GLU A 72 -5.19 8.59 18.01
CA GLU A 72 -4.94 9.19 19.33
C GLU A 72 -5.74 10.50 19.51
N GLU A 73 -5.64 11.40 18.53
CA GLU A 73 -6.40 12.67 18.50
C GLU A 73 -7.91 12.43 18.59
N TYR A 74 -8.42 11.47 17.82
CA TYR A 74 -9.84 11.12 17.80
C TYR A 74 -10.33 10.61 19.15
N HIS A 75 -9.49 9.92 19.91
CA HIS A 75 -9.79 9.44 21.27
C HIS A 75 -9.39 10.45 22.37
N GLY A 76 -9.06 11.69 22.02
CA GLY A 76 -8.72 12.74 22.96
C GLY A 76 -7.36 12.59 23.63
N LEU A 77 -6.47 11.77 23.03
CA LEU A 77 -5.09 11.58 23.50
C LEU A 77 -4.15 12.57 22.81
N THR A 78 -3.05 12.89 23.47
CA THR A 78 -1.98 13.68 22.85
C THR A 78 -1.23 12.82 21.81
N PRO A 79 -1.08 13.29 20.56
CA PRO A 79 -0.38 12.53 19.52
C PRO A 79 1.05 12.18 19.90
N THR A 80 1.38 10.92 19.79
CA THR A 80 2.73 10.41 20.07
C THR A 80 3.70 10.87 18.98
N PRO A 81 4.81 11.57 19.32
CA PRO A 81 5.77 12.06 18.33
C PRO A 81 6.41 10.93 17.49
N ASN A 82 6.75 9.82 18.14
CA ASN A 82 7.33 8.65 17.48
C ASN A 82 6.57 7.39 17.86
N ILE A 83 5.62 7.01 17.05
CA ILE A 83 4.78 5.82 17.27
C ILE A 83 5.61 4.52 17.29
N TYR A 84 6.72 4.47 16.56
CA TYR A 84 7.52 3.25 16.44
C TYR A 84 8.25 2.92 17.74
N SER A 85 8.78 3.91 18.44
CA SER A 85 9.38 3.70 19.76
C SER A 85 8.34 3.47 20.86
N ASN A 86 7.10 3.94 20.66
CA ASN A 86 6.06 3.88 21.67
C ASN A 86 5.24 2.58 21.60
N TYR A 87 4.91 2.13 20.39
CA TYR A 87 3.98 1.03 20.18
C TYR A 87 4.63 -0.25 19.60
N PHE A 88 5.92 -0.24 19.29
CA PHE A 88 6.58 -1.37 18.66
C PHE A 88 7.90 -1.76 19.31
N LEU A 89 8.25 -3.05 19.19
CA LEU A 89 9.62 -3.48 19.41
C LEU A 89 10.55 -2.89 18.35
N PRO A 90 11.79 -2.49 18.70
CA PRO A 90 12.73 -1.95 17.73
C PRO A 90 13.13 -2.97 16.65
N GLU A 91 13.10 -4.24 16.97
CA GLU A 91 13.50 -5.35 16.10
C GLU A 91 12.52 -6.52 16.23
N VAL A 92 12.33 -7.28 15.14
CA VAL A 92 11.40 -8.41 15.06
C VAL A 92 12.12 -9.66 14.52
N GLY A 93 11.77 -10.81 15.07
CA GLY A 93 12.26 -12.11 14.64
C GLY A 93 13.66 -12.46 15.12
N ARG A 94 14.07 -13.72 14.84
CA ARG A 94 15.41 -14.22 15.20
C ARG A 94 16.55 -13.47 14.51
N ALA A 95 16.28 -12.96 13.31
CA ALA A 95 17.24 -12.20 12.52
C ALA A 95 17.36 -10.73 12.97
N LYS A 96 16.62 -10.31 14.01
CA LYS A 96 16.61 -8.92 14.53
C LYS A 96 16.40 -7.88 13.43
N VAL A 97 15.38 -8.09 12.61
CA VAL A 97 15.03 -7.15 11.53
C VAL A 97 14.47 -5.87 12.15
N PRO A 98 15.01 -4.69 11.82
CA PRO A 98 14.45 -3.43 12.30
C PRO A 98 12.98 -3.30 11.93
N ILE A 99 12.15 -2.80 12.86
CA ILE A 99 10.69 -2.73 12.69
C ILE A 99 10.25 -2.01 11.40
N TYR A 100 10.95 -0.96 11.00
CA TYR A 100 10.67 -0.22 9.79
C TYR A 100 10.81 -1.09 8.52
N ASN A 101 11.91 -1.85 8.44
CA ASN A 101 12.15 -2.79 7.36
C ASN A 101 11.12 -3.92 7.38
N TYR A 102 10.87 -4.48 8.57
CA TYR A 102 9.91 -5.56 8.73
C TYR A 102 8.52 -5.17 8.20
N ILE A 103 8.00 -4.00 8.60
CA ILE A 103 6.69 -3.53 8.14
C ILE A 103 6.66 -3.36 6.62
N LEU A 104 7.68 -2.71 6.04
CA LEU A 104 7.73 -2.45 4.60
C LEU A 104 7.85 -3.74 3.79
N ASP A 105 8.69 -4.68 4.24
CA ASP A 105 8.91 -5.96 3.55
C ASP A 105 7.69 -6.87 3.63
N GLN A 106 7.04 -6.97 4.80
CA GLN A 106 5.81 -7.75 4.97
C GLN A 106 4.66 -7.21 4.11
N THR A 107 4.65 -5.93 3.82
CA THR A 107 3.58 -5.27 3.06
C THR A 107 3.97 -4.93 1.62
N TRP A 108 5.08 -5.49 1.15
CA TRP A 108 5.58 -5.32 -0.22
C TRP A 108 5.62 -3.86 -0.69
N TYR A 109 5.86 -2.93 0.23
CA TYR A 109 5.83 -1.49 -0.06
C TYR A 109 4.51 -1.02 -0.67
N ARG A 110 3.38 -1.58 -0.26
CA ARG A 110 2.06 -1.20 -0.76
C ARG A 110 1.23 -0.52 0.34
N PRO A 111 0.68 0.67 0.10
CA PRO A 111 -0.17 1.37 1.07
C PRO A 111 -1.34 0.52 1.57
N ARG A 112 -2.02 -0.19 0.67
CA ARG A 112 -3.16 -1.05 0.99
C ARG A 112 -2.78 -2.19 1.93
N ASP A 113 -1.64 -2.82 1.66
CA ASP A 113 -1.19 -3.97 2.45
C ASP A 113 -0.76 -3.56 3.86
N ILE A 114 -0.17 -2.37 4.04
CA ILE A 114 0.06 -1.79 5.36
C ILE A 114 -1.27 -1.61 6.11
N ILE A 115 -2.26 -1.01 5.46
CA ILE A 115 -3.56 -0.78 6.08
C ILE A 115 -4.23 -2.10 6.46
N ARG A 116 -4.21 -3.10 5.57
CA ARG A 116 -4.73 -4.45 5.83
C ARG A 116 -4.06 -5.09 7.04
N LEU A 117 -2.72 -5.13 7.05
CA LEU A 117 -1.96 -5.71 8.16
C LEU A 117 -2.35 -5.07 9.49
N PHE A 118 -2.38 -3.74 9.56
CA PHE A 118 -2.69 -3.04 10.80
C PHE A 118 -4.17 -3.10 11.19
N SER A 119 -5.10 -3.23 10.24
CA SER A 119 -6.51 -3.50 10.54
C SER A 119 -6.70 -4.88 11.17
N ILE A 120 -5.96 -5.89 10.69
CA ILE A 120 -6.00 -7.22 11.29
C ILE A 120 -5.35 -7.20 12.68
N ILE A 121 -4.20 -6.54 12.84
CA ILE A 121 -3.55 -6.37 14.15
C ILE A 121 -4.52 -5.72 15.14
N GLN A 122 -5.18 -4.65 14.75
CA GLN A 122 -6.17 -3.97 15.60
C GLN A 122 -7.28 -4.90 16.05
N SER A 123 -7.76 -5.81 15.17
CA SER A 123 -8.84 -6.75 15.52
C SER A 123 -8.44 -7.82 16.54
N VAL A 124 -7.15 -8.10 16.71
CA VAL A 124 -6.64 -9.13 17.63
C VAL A 124 -5.84 -8.58 18.80
N ALA A 125 -5.39 -7.32 18.72
CA ALA A 125 -4.55 -6.72 19.75
C ALA A 125 -5.29 -6.54 21.09
N GLY A 126 -6.63 -6.42 21.07
CA GLY A 126 -7.43 -6.21 22.27
C GLY A 126 -6.97 -4.96 23.05
N GLU A 127 -6.73 -5.12 24.36
CA GLU A 127 -6.26 -4.05 25.25
C GLU A 127 -4.71 -3.90 25.28
N LYS A 128 -3.98 -4.59 24.39
CA LYS A 128 -2.53 -4.47 24.34
C LYS A 128 -2.11 -3.08 23.88
N ASN A 129 -1.29 -2.42 24.68
CA ASN A 129 -0.72 -1.11 24.37
C ASN A 129 0.56 -1.20 23.53
N TYR A 130 0.94 -2.42 23.08
CA TYR A 130 2.22 -2.68 22.44
C TYR A 130 2.13 -3.81 21.43
N ILE A 131 2.69 -3.59 20.23
CA ILE A 131 2.72 -4.55 19.14
C ILE A 131 4.08 -5.27 19.16
N ASP A 132 4.04 -6.49 19.66
CA ASP A 132 5.20 -7.37 19.82
C ASP A 132 5.29 -8.40 18.67
N GLN A 133 6.34 -9.21 18.70
CA GLN A 133 6.53 -10.30 17.74
C GLN A 133 5.34 -11.28 17.76
N GLN A 134 4.81 -11.60 18.94
CA GLN A 134 3.70 -12.54 19.06
C GLN A 134 2.44 -12.00 18.38
N THR A 135 2.22 -10.69 18.44
CA THR A 135 1.12 -10.03 17.73
C THR A 135 1.27 -10.19 16.22
N PHE A 136 2.46 -9.94 15.66
CA PHE A 136 2.70 -10.17 14.23
C PHE A 136 2.52 -11.64 13.83
N GLU A 137 3.03 -12.57 14.62
CA GLU A 137 2.86 -14.01 14.35
C GLU A 137 1.40 -14.44 14.38
N SER A 138 0.60 -13.92 15.32
CA SER A 138 -0.81 -14.27 15.46
C SER A 138 -1.68 -13.83 14.28
N VAL A 139 -1.27 -12.79 13.56
CA VAL A 139 -2.03 -12.25 12.41
C VAL A 139 -1.52 -12.75 11.06
N LYS A 140 -0.36 -13.39 11.03
CA LYS A 140 0.35 -13.76 9.80
C LYS A 140 -0.50 -14.63 8.86
N GLN A 141 -1.16 -15.64 9.41
CA GLN A 141 -1.99 -16.54 8.60
C GLN A 141 -3.13 -15.78 7.95
N ARG A 142 -3.92 -15.05 8.75
CA ARG A 142 -5.07 -14.28 8.24
C ARG A 142 -4.64 -13.22 7.22
N TYR A 143 -3.54 -12.52 7.49
CA TYR A 143 -2.99 -11.54 6.55
C TYR A 143 -2.58 -12.20 5.23
N SER A 144 -1.96 -13.39 5.27
CA SER A 144 -1.58 -14.12 4.06
C SER A 144 -2.81 -14.59 3.27
N GLU A 145 -3.83 -15.10 3.94
CA GLU A 145 -5.10 -15.55 3.30
C GLU A 145 -5.81 -14.38 2.62
N GLU A 146 -5.97 -13.24 3.31
CA GLU A 146 -6.61 -12.05 2.75
C GLU A 146 -5.79 -11.43 1.59
N SER A 147 -4.45 -11.50 1.67
CA SER A 147 -3.56 -11.04 0.61
C SER A 147 -3.58 -11.96 -0.60
N TRP A 148 -3.67 -13.29 -0.36
CA TRP A 148 -3.80 -14.28 -1.42
C TRP A 148 -5.11 -14.10 -2.18
N ALA A 149 -6.24 -13.94 -1.49
CA ALA A 149 -7.55 -13.76 -2.12
C ALA A 149 -7.55 -12.59 -3.12
N GLU A 150 -6.94 -11.45 -2.76
CA GLU A 150 -6.80 -10.32 -3.68
C GLU A 150 -5.88 -10.64 -4.87
N PHE A 151 -4.82 -11.41 -4.64
CA PHE A 151 -3.89 -11.80 -5.70
C PHE A 151 -4.55 -12.81 -6.65
N GLU A 152 -5.33 -13.73 -6.14
CA GLU A 152 -6.12 -14.69 -6.89
C GLU A 152 -7.11 -14.02 -7.85
N GLU A 153 -7.82 -12.96 -7.40
CA GLU A 153 -8.69 -12.16 -8.27
C GLU A 153 -7.94 -11.58 -9.48
N ILE A 154 -6.69 -11.16 -9.29
CA ILE A 154 -5.88 -10.62 -10.38
C ILE A 154 -5.42 -11.73 -11.33
N LEU A 155 -5.08 -12.89 -10.80
CA LEU A 155 -4.62 -14.04 -11.58
C LEU A 155 -5.73 -14.63 -12.45
N THR A 156 -6.95 -14.74 -11.94
CA THR A 156 -8.11 -15.30 -12.69
C THR A 156 -8.45 -14.52 -13.96
N VAL A 157 -7.97 -13.28 -14.08
CA VAL A 157 -8.10 -12.51 -15.33
C VAL A 157 -7.25 -13.09 -16.47
N LYS A 158 -6.16 -13.80 -16.16
CA LYS A 158 -5.17 -14.28 -17.13
C LYS A 158 -5.02 -15.80 -17.16
N TYR A 159 -5.29 -16.44 -16.07
CA TYR A 159 -5.05 -17.86 -15.84
C TYR A 159 -6.36 -18.57 -15.51
N SER A 160 -6.46 -19.86 -15.85
CA SER A 160 -7.57 -20.70 -15.43
C SER A 160 -7.52 -20.98 -13.92
N ASP A 161 -8.66 -21.31 -13.31
CA ASP A 161 -8.74 -21.63 -11.87
C ASP A 161 -7.78 -22.76 -11.47
N ARG A 162 -7.53 -23.71 -12.37
CA ARG A 162 -6.55 -24.79 -12.14
C ARG A 162 -5.13 -24.24 -12.00
N GLU A 163 -4.70 -23.39 -12.95
CA GLU A 163 -3.35 -22.79 -12.93
C GLU A 163 -3.18 -21.88 -11.71
N VAL A 164 -4.22 -21.11 -11.36
CA VAL A 164 -4.21 -20.28 -10.15
C VAL A 164 -4.05 -21.15 -8.90
N GLY A 165 -4.77 -22.27 -8.82
CA GLY A 165 -4.64 -23.21 -7.72
C GLY A 165 -3.26 -23.90 -7.64
N GLU A 166 -2.55 -24.09 -8.76
CA GLU A 166 -1.18 -24.59 -8.80
C GLU A 166 -0.18 -23.54 -8.28
N ILE A 167 -0.34 -22.27 -8.68
CA ILE A 167 0.48 -21.15 -8.20
C ILE A 167 0.34 -20.97 -6.67
N GLY A 168 -0.88 -21.11 -6.13
CA GLY A 168 -1.13 -20.95 -4.69
C GLY A 168 -0.56 -22.07 -3.81
N ARG A 169 -0.12 -23.18 -4.39
CA ARG A 169 0.49 -24.33 -3.66
C ARG A 169 2.01 -24.34 -3.71
N ALA A 170 2.62 -23.54 -4.57
CA ALA A 170 4.07 -23.45 -4.75
C ALA A 170 4.70 -22.49 -3.73
#